data_fe7adcbdd4d7ce201c1370b79ea37ce6
#
_entry.id   fe7adcbdd4d7ce201c1370b79ea37ce6
#
_cell.length_a   1.000
_cell.length_b   1.000
_cell.length_c   1.000
_cell.angle_alpha   90.00
_cell.angle_beta   90.00
_cell.angle_gamma   90.00
#
_symmetry.space_group_name_H-M   'P 1'
#
loop_
_entity.id
_entity.type
_entity.pdbx_description
1 polymer ?
#
loop_
_entity_poly.entity_id
_entity_poly.type
_entity_poly.pdbx_seq_one_letter_code
_entity_poly.pdbx_strand_id
1 'polypeptide(L)'
;STLFPYTTLFRSSSFDRPNLSLTIRRGLSKKEKIAAIVHFINRHHRQSGIIYCMSRNSTESLVEELSEYSIRAVAYHAGLSSDKREKAQDDFINDRVNVVCATVAFGMGIDKSNVRWIIHYNMPASIENYYQEIGRAGRDGMKSDTLLFYSVSDILLLRRFAEESGQKDVSLQKLNRMRRYCEADICRRRILLSYFGEETDKDCGNCDVCKNPPQRFDGSILVQKALSGIFRTGQTANMHLLIDILRGAEKDELKEKGYDKLKTYGVGKDLSYKEWKEYLYQMLQLGYIEIDYMSAGHLKVTRLGRKVLFG
;
A
#
# COMPACT_ATOMS: atom_id res chain seq x y z
N SER A 1 31.68 47.07 15.29
CA SER A 1 31.47 45.63 15.03
C SER A 1 30.10 45.26 15.52
N THR A 2 29.17 45.29 14.60
CA THR A 2 27.78 44.94 14.83
C THR A 2 27.53 43.51 14.32
N LEU A 3 27.35 42.61 15.26
CA LEU A 3 26.96 41.22 15.02
C LEU A 3 25.49 41.16 14.70
N PHE A 4 25.15 40.44 13.64
CA PHE A 4 23.84 40.19 13.13
C PHE A 4 22.97 39.39 14.12
N PRO A 5 21.75 39.82 14.41
CA PRO A 5 20.73 38.96 15.01
C PRO A 5 19.67 38.60 13.96
N TYR A 6 20.02 37.76 13.02
CA TYR A 6 19.00 37.06 12.20
C TYR A 6 19.12 35.55 12.40
N THR A 7 18.94 35.11 13.63
CA THR A 7 18.37 33.80 13.85
C THR A 7 16.87 33.92 13.65
N THR A 8 16.45 33.99 12.40
CA THR A 8 15.09 33.66 12.03
C THR A 8 14.92 32.20 12.42
N LEU A 9 14.27 31.99 13.55
CA LEU A 9 13.71 30.70 13.92
C LEU A 9 12.72 30.30 12.81
N PHE A 10 13.22 29.63 11.77
CA PHE A 10 12.41 28.73 10.99
C PHE A 10 12.00 27.64 11.96
N ARG A 11 10.87 27.82 12.63
CA ARG A 11 10.10 26.70 13.15
C ARG A 11 9.71 25.92 11.91
N SER A 12 10.50 24.93 11.54
CA SER A 12 10.03 23.88 10.65
C SER A 12 8.80 23.30 11.36
N SER A 13 7.62 23.52 10.77
CA SER A 13 6.42 22.87 11.28
C SER A 13 6.69 21.38 11.27
N SER A 14 6.45 20.70 12.39
CA SER A 14 6.60 19.25 12.51
C SER A 14 5.89 18.54 11.36
N PHE A 15 6.48 17.46 10.88
CA PHE A 15 5.83 16.55 9.95
C PHE A 15 4.67 15.77 10.60
N ASP A 16 4.45 15.92 11.90
CA ASP A 16 3.34 15.25 12.56
C ASP A 16 1.98 15.87 12.20
N ARG A 17 1.09 15.02 11.74
CA ARG A 17 -0.29 15.35 11.40
C ARG A 17 -1.22 14.48 12.25
N PRO A 18 -1.39 14.80 13.56
CA PRO A 18 -2.13 13.97 14.52
C PRO A 18 -3.61 13.79 14.16
N ASN A 19 -4.16 14.70 13.38
CA ASN A 19 -5.53 14.65 12.90
C ASN A 19 -5.77 13.63 11.77
N LEU A 20 -4.70 13.08 11.15
CA LEU A 20 -4.85 12.04 10.12
C LEU A 20 -4.82 10.64 10.74
N SER A 21 -5.78 9.80 10.42
CA SER A 21 -5.65 8.36 10.64
C SER A 21 -4.92 7.71 9.46
N LEU A 22 -4.09 6.72 9.75
CA LEU A 22 -3.28 6.04 8.73
C LEU A 22 -3.67 4.57 8.70
N THR A 23 -4.25 4.11 7.59
CA THR A 23 -4.69 2.73 7.42
C THR A 23 -4.12 2.13 6.16
N ILE A 24 -3.54 0.93 6.26
CA ILE A 24 -3.07 0.16 5.12
C ILE A 24 -3.84 -1.16 5.06
N ARG A 25 -4.35 -1.50 3.89
CA ARG A 25 -4.95 -2.81 3.63
C ARG A 25 -4.11 -3.58 2.61
N ARG A 26 -3.77 -4.80 2.97
CA ARG A 26 -2.91 -5.68 2.18
C ARG A 26 -3.70 -6.87 1.65
N GLY A 27 -3.29 -7.37 0.50
CA GLY A 27 -3.72 -8.69 0.05
C GLY A 27 -5.13 -8.80 -0.51
N LEU A 28 -5.81 -7.69 -0.81
CA LEU A 28 -7.17 -7.69 -1.33
C LEU A 28 -7.20 -7.97 -2.84
N SER A 29 -8.14 -8.78 -3.28
CA SER A 29 -8.53 -8.89 -4.68
C SER A 29 -9.17 -7.59 -5.18
N LYS A 30 -9.30 -7.43 -6.50
CA LYS A 30 -9.97 -6.25 -7.08
C LYS A 30 -11.37 -6.05 -6.51
N LYS A 31 -12.18 -7.10 -6.44
CA LYS A 31 -13.56 -7.07 -5.92
C LYS A 31 -13.59 -6.64 -4.45
N GLU A 32 -12.72 -7.22 -3.61
CA GLU A 32 -12.64 -6.84 -2.19
C GLU A 32 -12.17 -5.39 -2.01
N LYS A 33 -11.26 -4.91 -2.87
CA LYS A 33 -10.79 -3.53 -2.87
C LYS A 33 -11.94 -2.57 -3.18
N ILE A 34 -12.74 -2.83 -4.22
CA ILE A 34 -13.91 -2.00 -4.56
C ILE A 34 -14.92 -2.01 -3.42
N ALA A 35 -15.26 -3.17 -2.88
CA ALA A 35 -16.17 -3.26 -1.73
C ALA A 35 -15.67 -2.47 -0.52
N ALA A 36 -14.36 -2.50 -0.25
CA ALA A 36 -13.75 -1.72 0.82
C ALA A 36 -13.81 -0.21 0.56
N ILE A 37 -13.62 0.24 -0.68
CA ILE A 37 -13.74 1.64 -1.09
C ILE A 37 -15.18 2.13 -0.92
N VAL A 38 -16.15 1.38 -1.44
CA VAL A 38 -17.57 1.70 -1.32
C VAL A 38 -17.99 1.80 0.15
N HIS A 39 -17.62 0.82 0.96
CA HIS A 39 -17.88 0.87 2.41
C HIS A 39 -17.24 2.08 3.08
N PHE A 40 -15.99 2.41 2.70
CA PHE A 40 -15.26 3.55 3.25
C PHE A 40 -15.95 4.88 2.87
N ILE A 41 -16.33 5.08 1.60
CA ILE A 41 -17.03 6.29 1.14
C ILE A 41 -18.39 6.44 1.84
N ASN A 42 -19.14 5.36 2.00
CA ASN A 42 -20.44 5.38 2.67
C ASN A 42 -20.33 5.79 4.14
N ARG A 43 -19.25 5.43 4.84
CA ARG A 43 -18.96 5.90 6.20
C ARG A 43 -18.63 7.40 6.26
N HIS A 44 -18.18 7.97 5.14
CA HIS A 44 -17.84 9.38 4.99
C HIS A 44 -18.88 10.13 4.15
N HIS A 45 -20.16 9.76 4.33
CA HIS A 45 -21.26 10.31 3.56
C HIS A 45 -21.22 11.84 3.52
N ARG A 46 -21.37 12.43 2.33
CA ARG A 46 -21.27 13.88 2.05
C ARG A 46 -19.94 14.55 2.38
N GLN A 47 -18.90 13.80 2.66
CA GLN A 47 -17.56 14.34 2.89
C GLN A 47 -16.73 14.24 1.62
N SER A 48 -15.95 15.28 1.34
CA SER A 48 -15.08 15.33 0.17
C SER A 48 -13.82 14.52 0.37
N GLY A 49 -13.44 13.77 -0.66
CA GLY A 49 -12.21 12.99 -0.66
C GLY A 49 -11.65 12.71 -2.04
N ILE A 50 -10.42 12.21 -2.07
CA ILE A 50 -9.66 11.96 -3.29
C ILE A 50 -9.20 10.51 -3.30
N ILE A 51 -9.33 9.83 -4.45
CA ILE A 51 -8.80 8.50 -4.69
C ILE A 51 -7.66 8.61 -5.71
N TYR A 52 -6.43 8.34 -5.26
CA TYR A 52 -5.26 8.34 -6.13
C TYR A 52 -5.09 7.00 -6.84
N CYS A 53 -5.01 7.05 -8.16
CA CYS A 53 -4.78 5.91 -9.04
C CYS A 53 -3.45 6.05 -9.77
N MET A 54 -2.82 4.94 -10.12
CA MET A 54 -1.51 4.94 -10.80
C MET A 54 -1.61 5.33 -12.28
N SER A 55 -2.73 5.04 -12.95
CA SER A 55 -2.90 5.27 -14.38
C SER A 55 -4.20 5.99 -14.73
N ARG A 56 -4.23 6.58 -15.94
CA ARG A 56 -5.44 7.21 -16.49
C ARG A 56 -6.58 6.20 -16.61
N ASN A 57 -6.31 5.03 -17.19
CA ASN A 57 -7.31 3.98 -17.35
C ASN A 57 -7.89 3.51 -16.02
N SER A 58 -7.05 3.30 -14.99
CA SER A 58 -7.55 2.92 -13.67
C SER A 58 -8.39 4.01 -13.02
N THR A 59 -8.10 5.30 -13.32
CA THR A 59 -8.89 6.43 -12.85
C THR A 59 -10.29 6.44 -13.46
N GLU A 60 -10.39 6.28 -14.78
CA GLU A 60 -11.67 6.25 -15.50
C GLU A 60 -12.49 5.00 -15.15
N SER A 61 -11.87 3.80 -15.19
CA SER A 61 -12.55 2.55 -14.80
C SER A 61 -13.09 2.59 -13.37
N LEU A 62 -12.34 3.20 -12.43
CA LEU A 62 -12.81 3.31 -11.06
C LEU A 62 -14.03 4.23 -10.92
N VAL A 63 -14.11 5.31 -11.69
CA VAL A 63 -15.30 6.19 -11.73
C VAL A 63 -16.51 5.41 -12.23
N GLU A 64 -16.35 4.61 -13.29
CA GLU A 64 -17.42 3.75 -13.83
C GLU A 64 -17.87 2.73 -12.77
N GLU A 65 -16.93 1.99 -12.17
CA GLU A 65 -17.22 1.01 -11.12
C GLU A 65 -17.94 1.63 -9.90
N LEU A 66 -17.55 2.83 -9.47
CA LEU A 66 -18.21 3.54 -8.36
C LEU A 66 -19.63 3.98 -8.72
N SER A 67 -19.90 4.29 -9.99
CA SER A 67 -21.23 4.67 -10.45
C SER A 67 -22.26 3.52 -10.30
N GLU A 68 -21.83 2.26 -10.42
CA GLU A 68 -22.65 1.08 -10.19
C GLU A 68 -23.17 0.99 -8.75
N TYR A 69 -22.46 1.61 -7.81
CA TYR A 69 -22.85 1.72 -6.40
C TYR A 69 -23.50 3.07 -6.04
N SER A 70 -23.97 3.80 -7.04
CA SER A 70 -24.60 5.13 -6.86
C SER A 70 -23.66 6.18 -6.23
N ILE A 71 -22.35 6.01 -6.34
CA ILE A 71 -21.34 6.97 -5.90
C ILE A 71 -20.96 7.85 -7.09
N ARG A 72 -21.30 9.14 -6.99
CA ARG A 72 -20.95 10.13 -8.00
C ARG A 72 -19.49 10.54 -7.81
N ALA A 73 -18.63 10.16 -8.75
CA ALA A 73 -17.23 10.53 -8.79
C ALA A 73 -16.86 11.17 -10.14
N VAL A 74 -15.79 11.95 -10.17
CA VAL A 74 -15.22 12.51 -11.40
C VAL A 74 -13.77 12.08 -11.57
N ALA A 75 -13.36 11.83 -12.81
CA ALA A 75 -11.98 11.52 -13.15
C ALA A 75 -11.16 12.80 -13.34
N TYR A 76 -9.89 12.77 -12.89
CA TYR A 76 -8.94 13.85 -13.14
C TYR A 76 -7.54 13.28 -13.46
N HIS A 77 -7.04 13.55 -14.65
CA HIS A 77 -5.69 13.19 -15.09
C HIS A 77 -5.21 14.06 -16.25
N ALA A 78 -3.92 14.07 -16.51
CA ALA A 78 -3.29 14.91 -17.53
C ALA A 78 -3.76 14.62 -18.98
N GLY A 79 -4.41 13.47 -19.22
CA GLY A 79 -4.97 13.12 -20.53
C GLY A 79 -6.32 13.76 -20.85
N LEU A 80 -6.98 14.38 -19.87
CA LEU A 80 -8.21 15.13 -20.10
C LEU A 80 -7.91 16.50 -20.72
N SER A 81 -8.86 17.03 -21.50
CA SER A 81 -8.81 18.43 -21.99
C SER A 81 -8.78 19.41 -20.82
N SER A 82 -8.29 20.63 -21.07
CA SER A 82 -8.25 21.71 -20.07
C SER A 82 -9.61 21.93 -19.44
N ASP A 83 -10.64 22.10 -20.30
CA ASP A 83 -12.02 22.38 -19.88
C ASP A 83 -12.59 21.27 -18.97
N LYS A 84 -12.31 19.99 -19.31
CA LYS A 84 -12.74 18.86 -18.47
C LYS A 84 -12.03 18.86 -17.11
N ARG A 85 -10.74 19.21 -17.09
CA ARG A 85 -9.98 19.30 -15.85
C ARG A 85 -10.46 20.45 -14.97
N GLU A 86 -10.66 21.64 -15.56
CA GLU A 86 -11.19 22.81 -14.86
C GLU A 86 -12.57 22.52 -14.30
N LYS A 87 -13.45 21.93 -15.07
CA LYS A 87 -14.79 21.54 -14.62
C LYS A 87 -14.75 20.56 -13.47
N ALA A 88 -13.95 19.50 -13.59
CA ALA A 88 -13.83 18.50 -12.51
C ALA A 88 -13.28 19.11 -11.22
N GLN A 89 -12.30 20.00 -11.33
CA GLN A 89 -11.72 20.72 -10.21
C GLN A 89 -12.73 21.67 -9.57
N ASP A 90 -13.45 22.45 -10.37
CA ASP A 90 -14.44 23.42 -9.94
C ASP A 90 -15.65 22.72 -9.28
N ASP A 91 -16.11 21.61 -9.85
CA ASP A 91 -17.16 20.78 -9.26
C ASP A 91 -16.75 20.20 -7.89
N PHE A 92 -15.48 19.82 -7.73
CA PHE A 92 -14.96 19.33 -6.44
C PHE A 92 -14.76 20.44 -5.42
N ILE A 93 -14.19 21.59 -5.81
CA ILE A 93 -13.96 22.73 -4.92
C ILE A 93 -15.29 23.24 -4.35
N ASN A 94 -16.32 23.33 -5.19
CA ASN A 94 -17.64 23.85 -4.84
C ASN A 94 -18.62 22.80 -4.29
N ASP A 95 -18.13 21.63 -3.87
CA ASP A 95 -18.94 20.55 -3.29
C ASP A 95 -20.08 20.02 -4.20
N ARG A 96 -20.01 20.27 -5.52
CA ARG A 96 -20.94 19.68 -6.48
C ARG A 96 -20.69 18.19 -6.71
N VAL A 97 -19.45 17.78 -6.49
CA VAL A 97 -19.00 16.38 -6.47
C VAL A 97 -18.07 16.18 -5.28
N ASN A 98 -18.30 15.13 -4.49
CA ASN A 98 -17.53 14.87 -3.29
C ASN A 98 -16.37 13.89 -3.50
N VAL A 99 -16.33 13.17 -4.61
CA VAL A 99 -15.32 12.14 -4.88
C VAL A 99 -14.59 12.45 -6.17
N VAL A 100 -13.26 12.54 -6.10
CA VAL A 100 -12.38 12.65 -7.28
C VAL A 100 -11.50 11.41 -7.34
N CYS A 101 -11.53 10.71 -8.47
CA CYS A 101 -10.54 9.70 -8.81
C CYS A 101 -9.46 10.37 -9.68
N ALA A 102 -8.20 10.33 -9.24
CA ALA A 102 -7.16 11.12 -9.91
C ALA A 102 -5.81 10.40 -9.97
N THR A 103 -5.01 10.76 -10.97
CA THR A 103 -3.56 10.51 -10.91
C THR A 103 -2.86 11.60 -10.08
N VAL A 104 -1.57 11.43 -9.84
CA VAL A 104 -0.72 12.42 -9.13
C VAL A 104 -0.79 13.85 -9.71
N ALA A 105 -1.30 14.00 -10.93
CA ALA A 105 -1.52 15.30 -11.55
C ALA A 105 -2.58 16.17 -10.81
N PHE A 106 -3.46 15.55 -10.02
CA PHE A 106 -4.43 16.26 -9.21
C PHE A 106 -3.84 16.66 -7.88
N GLY A 107 -3.54 17.92 -7.74
CA GLY A 107 -3.03 18.37 -6.45
C GLY A 107 -2.21 19.65 -6.49
N MET A 108 -1.52 19.97 -7.56
CA MET A 108 -0.90 21.28 -7.68
C MET A 108 -2.00 22.34 -7.87
N GLY A 109 -2.16 23.22 -6.87
CA GLY A 109 -3.17 24.30 -6.92
C GLY A 109 -4.55 23.97 -6.36
N ILE A 110 -4.78 22.81 -5.74
CA ILE A 110 -6.04 22.54 -5.06
C ILE A 110 -5.97 23.06 -3.64
N ASP A 111 -6.67 24.16 -3.40
CA ASP A 111 -6.86 24.73 -2.06
C ASP A 111 -8.26 24.46 -1.56
N LYS A 112 -8.51 23.18 -1.18
CA LYS A 112 -9.73 22.74 -0.51
C LYS A 112 -9.34 22.21 0.87
N SER A 113 -9.60 23.00 1.91
CA SER A 113 -9.19 22.71 3.28
C SER A 113 -10.00 21.59 3.93
N ASN A 114 -11.25 21.36 3.48
CA ASN A 114 -12.20 20.42 4.05
C ASN A 114 -12.20 19.04 3.39
N VAL A 115 -11.12 18.62 2.75
CA VAL A 115 -10.95 17.23 2.31
C VAL A 115 -10.86 16.34 3.55
N ARG A 116 -11.79 15.38 3.67
CA ARG A 116 -11.92 14.54 4.87
C ARG A 116 -11.22 13.20 4.74
N TRP A 117 -10.94 12.76 3.53
CA TRP A 117 -10.29 11.46 3.34
C TRP A 117 -9.49 11.37 2.04
N ILE A 118 -8.46 10.53 2.09
CA ILE A 118 -7.63 10.17 0.94
C ILE A 118 -7.57 8.65 0.83
N ILE A 119 -7.82 8.12 -0.36
CA ILE A 119 -7.61 6.71 -0.67
C ILE A 119 -6.49 6.60 -1.72
N HIS A 120 -5.55 5.71 -1.49
CA HIS A 120 -4.60 5.26 -2.51
C HIS A 120 -5.06 3.92 -3.05
N TYR A 121 -5.64 3.93 -4.26
CA TYR A 121 -6.05 2.71 -4.96
C TYR A 121 -4.87 1.83 -5.33
N ASN A 122 -3.73 2.44 -5.62
CA ASN A 122 -2.44 1.83 -5.83
C ASN A 122 -1.41 2.42 -4.87
N MET A 123 -0.36 1.64 -4.56
CA MET A 123 0.74 2.11 -3.73
C MET A 123 1.50 3.25 -4.42
N PRO A 124 1.78 4.37 -3.75
CA PRO A 124 2.68 5.42 -4.26
C PRO A 124 4.12 4.93 -4.45
N ALA A 125 4.87 5.58 -5.33
CA ALA A 125 6.25 5.21 -5.64
C ALA A 125 7.23 5.51 -4.49
N SER A 126 6.89 6.43 -3.59
CA SER A 126 7.75 6.83 -2.47
C SER A 126 6.95 7.31 -1.27
N ILE A 127 7.61 7.36 -0.10
CA ILE A 127 7.02 7.92 1.14
C ILE A 127 6.76 9.42 0.98
N GLU A 128 7.61 10.14 0.26
CA GLU A 128 7.44 11.57 0.01
C GLU A 128 6.16 11.85 -0.79
N ASN A 129 5.92 11.08 -1.86
CA ASN A 129 4.70 11.19 -2.65
C ASN A 129 3.48 10.88 -1.78
N TYR A 130 3.53 9.77 -1.06
CA TYR A 130 2.46 9.38 -0.13
C TYR A 130 2.16 10.48 0.88
N TYR A 131 3.18 11.01 1.55
CA TYR A 131 3.04 12.06 2.56
C TYR A 131 2.45 13.35 1.97
N GLN A 132 2.92 13.77 0.79
CA GLN A 132 2.41 14.94 0.08
C GLN A 132 0.93 14.78 -0.29
N GLU A 133 0.52 13.58 -0.72
CA GLU A 133 -0.84 13.28 -1.13
C GLU A 133 -1.79 13.21 0.08
N ILE A 134 -1.44 12.50 1.15
CA ILE A 134 -2.25 12.47 2.37
C ILE A 134 -2.32 13.83 3.07
N GLY A 135 -1.30 14.67 2.90
CA GLY A 135 -1.22 16.02 3.43
C GLY A 135 -2.32 16.96 2.92
N ARG A 136 -3.07 16.56 1.89
CA ARG A 136 -4.24 17.30 1.39
C ARG A 136 -5.48 17.15 2.25
N ALA A 137 -5.58 16.05 3.02
CA ALA A 137 -6.67 15.86 3.95
C ALA A 137 -6.47 16.66 5.24
N GLY A 138 -7.56 17.20 5.77
CA GLY A 138 -7.61 17.85 7.07
C GLY A 138 -6.66 19.04 7.22
N ARG A 139 -6.50 19.88 6.21
CA ARG A 139 -5.69 21.10 6.30
C ARG A 139 -6.25 22.10 7.31
N ASP A 140 -7.54 22.02 7.59
CA ASP A 140 -8.24 22.79 8.62
C ASP A 140 -8.06 22.21 10.04
N GLY A 141 -7.22 21.20 10.23
CA GLY A 141 -6.97 20.53 11.51
C GLY A 141 -8.05 19.53 11.93
N MET A 142 -9.14 19.40 11.19
CA MET A 142 -10.19 18.44 11.50
C MET A 142 -9.75 16.99 11.21
N LYS A 143 -10.33 16.04 11.99
CA LYS A 143 -10.05 14.61 11.79
C LYS A 143 -10.30 14.18 10.36
N SER A 144 -9.37 13.45 9.80
CA SER A 144 -9.43 12.95 8.43
C SER A 144 -8.81 11.58 8.34
N ASP A 145 -9.30 10.78 7.41
CA ASP A 145 -8.91 9.38 7.29
C ASP A 145 -8.12 9.12 6.02
N THR A 146 -7.09 8.26 6.12
CA THR A 146 -6.35 7.80 4.95
C THR A 146 -6.41 6.27 4.85
N LEU A 147 -6.58 5.79 3.62
CA LEU A 147 -6.60 4.36 3.31
C LEU A 147 -5.68 4.07 2.12
N LEU A 148 -4.70 3.20 2.32
CA LEU A 148 -3.80 2.77 1.27
C LEU A 148 -3.99 1.28 1.00
N PHE A 149 -4.16 0.91 -0.26
CA PHE A 149 -4.15 -0.47 -0.70
C PHE A 149 -2.74 -0.87 -1.17
N TYR A 150 -2.20 -1.90 -0.54
CA TYR A 150 -0.89 -2.45 -0.88
C TYR A 150 -1.05 -3.75 -1.68
N SER A 151 -0.36 -3.82 -2.80
CA SER A 151 -0.35 -4.97 -3.70
C SER A 151 1.05 -5.23 -4.23
N VAL A 152 1.44 -6.51 -4.35
CA VAL A 152 2.71 -6.90 -4.97
C VAL A 152 2.74 -6.51 -6.45
N SER A 153 1.60 -6.55 -7.14
CA SER A 153 1.52 -6.12 -8.55
C SER A 153 1.88 -4.66 -8.75
N ASP A 154 1.50 -3.79 -7.79
CA ASP A 154 1.89 -2.37 -7.84
C ASP A 154 3.42 -2.22 -7.73
N ILE A 155 4.06 -3.00 -6.87
CA ILE A 155 5.52 -2.97 -6.71
C ILE A 155 6.22 -3.39 -8.00
N LEU A 156 5.76 -4.47 -8.65
CA LEU A 156 6.33 -4.93 -9.90
C LEU A 156 6.25 -3.87 -11.00
N LEU A 157 5.12 -3.18 -11.08
CA LEU A 157 4.93 -2.10 -12.06
C LEU A 157 5.78 -0.87 -11.74
N LEU A 158 5.76 -0.41 -10.48
CA LEU A 158 6.56 0.73 -10.03
C LEU A 158 8.06 0.48 -10.16
N ARG A 159 8.49 -0.77 -9.97
CA ARG A 159 9.89 -1.14 -10.20
C ARG A 159 10.30 -0.97 -11.65
N ARG A 160 9.48 -1.38 -12.61
CA ARG A 160 9.76 -1.15 -14.05
C ARG A 160 9.93 0.33 -14.33
N PHE A 161 9.02 1.18 -13.83
CA PHE A 161 9.13 2.62 -13.98
C PHE A 161 10.40 3.19 -13.32
N ALA A 162 10.78 2.67 -12.15
CA ALA A 162 12.02 3.07 -11.49
C ALA A 162 13.27 2.66 -12.28
N GLU A 163 13.26 1.48 -12.90
CA GLU A 163 14.36 0.97 -13.74
C GLU A 163 14.52 1.76 -15.04
N GLU A 164 13.42 2.28 -15.59
CA GLU A 164 13.39 3.13 -16.80
C GLU A 164 13.69 4.60 -16.48
N SER A 165 13.73 4.98 -15.20
CA SER A 165 14.00 6.37 -14.81
C SER A 165 15.48 6.73 -14.94
N GLY A 166 15.77 8.01 -15.23
CA GLY A 166 17.14 8.55 -15.24
C GLY A 166 17.86 8.50 -13.88
N GLN A 167 17.17 8.12 -12.79
CA GLN A 167 17.69 7.99 -11.43
C GLN A 167 17.33 6.64 -10.81
N LYS A 168 17.59 5.57 -11.53
CA LYS A 168 17.20 4.20 -11.20
C LYS A 168 17.47 3.81 -9.75
N ASP A 169 18.70 3.96 -9.26
CA ASP A 169 19.08 3.51 -7.91
C ASP A 169 18.33 4.27 -6.83
N VAL A 170 18.18 5.58 -6.96
CA VAL A 170 17.42 6.42 -6.03
C VAL A 170 15.95 6.05 -6.04
N SER A 171 15.37 5.85 -7.23
CA SER A 171 13.96 5.46 -7.38
C SER A 171 13.67 4.10 -6.76
N LEU A 172 14.56 3.12 -6.97
CA LEU A 172 14.45 1.78 -6.36
C LEU A 172 14.60 1.82 -4.83
N GLN A 173 15.51 2.65 -4.29
CA GLN A 173 15.65 2.83 -2.85
C GLN A 173 14.40 3.45 -2.23
N LYS A 174 13.82 4.49 -2.85
CA LYS A 174 12.57 5.11 -2.40
C LYS A 174 11.40 4.13 -2.44
N LEU A 175 11.25 3.38 -3.53
CA LEU A 175 10.25 2.34 -3.67
C LEU A 175 10.39 1.28 -2.58
N ASN A 176 11.61 0.82 -2.29
CA ASN A 176 11.85 -0.16 -1.24
C ASN A 176 11.50 0.37 0.16
N ARG A 177 11.76 1.66 0.46
CA ARG A 177 11.33 2.30 1.71
C ARG A 177 9.81 2.36 1.82
N MET A 178 9.10 2.74 0.73
CA MET A 178 7.64 2.74 0.70
C MET A 178 7.06 1.33 0.89
N ARG A 179 7.65 0.32 0.25
CA ARG A 179 7.30 -1.08 0.46
C ARG A 179 7.42 -1.47 1.93
N ARG A 180 8.58 -1.21 2.56
CA ARG A 180 8.81 -1.50 3.98
C ARG A 180 7.81 -0.79 4.89
N TYR A 181 7.45 0.44 4.58
CA TYR A 181 6.40 1.17 5.28
C TYR A 181 5.05 0.44 5.21
N CYS A 182 4.66 -0.04 4.03
CA CYS A 182 3.42 -0.76 3.84
C CYS A 182 3.41 -2.13 4.56
N GLU A 183 4.56 -2.78 4.64
CA GLU A 183 4.72 -4.12 5.22
C GLU A 183 4.96 -4.13 6.74
N ALA A 184 5.30 -3.00 7.33
CA ALA A 184 5.68 -2.92 8.74
C ALA A 184 4.51 -3.21 9.69
N ASP A 185 4.84 -3.77 10.86
CA ASP A 185 3.92 -4.06 11.97
C ASP A 185 4.21 -3.17 13.20
N ILE A 186 4.70 -1.96 12.94
CA ILE A 186 4.90 -0.91 13.94
C ILE A 186 4.08 0.33 13.57
N CYS A 187 3.94 1.24 14.51
CA CYS A 187 3.15 2.46 14.33
C CYS A 187 3.51 3.19 13.04
N ARG A 188 2.52 3.40 12.15
CA ARG A 188 2.70 4.06 10.84
C ARG A 188 3.28 5.45 10.97
N ARG A 189 2.82 6.21 11.97
CA ARG A 189 3.28 7.58 12.21
C ARG A 189 4.73 7.64 12.64
N ARG A 190 5.16 6.74 13.51
CA ARG A 190 6.57 6.65 13.91
C ARG A 190 7.48 6.43 12.72
N ILE A 191 7.09 5.56 11.77
CA ILE A 191 7.88 5.33 10.55
C ILE A 191 7.95 6.59 9.71
N LEU A 192 6.81 7.30 9.51
CA LEU A 192 6.79 8.54 8.73
C LEU A 192 7.65 9.63 9.38
N LEU A 193 7.51 9.86 10.68
CA LEU A 193 8.28 10.86 11.40
C LEU A 193 9.79 10.55 11.36
N SER A 194 10.16 9.30 11.63
CA SER A 194 11.54 8.83 11.52
C SER A 194 12.10 9.00 10.10
N TYR A 195 11.28 8.77 9.08
CA TYR A 195 11.70 8.98 7.68
C TYR A 195 12.07 10.43 7.40
N PHE A 196 11.36 11.40 8.00
CA PHE A 196 11.60 12.83 7.86
C PHE A 196 12.56 13.40 8.93
N GLY A 197 13.20 12.52 9.70
CA GLY A 197 14.21 12.92 10.68
C GLY A 197 13.64 13.40 12.02
N GLU A 198 12.35 13.18 12.29
CA GLU A 198 11.75 13.44 13.58
C GLU A 198 11.74 12.17 14.45
N GLU A 199 12.26 12.29 15.66
CA GLU A 199 12.27 11.20 16.63
C GLU A 199 11.00 11.22 17.48
N THR A 200 10.37 10.05 17.62
CA THR A 200 9.27 9.81 18.57
C THR A 200 9.32 8.39 19.08
N ASP A 201 9.17 8.23 20.38
CA ASP A 201 9.07 6.95 21.09
C ASP A 201 7.60 6.52 21.30
N LYS A 202 6.65 7.44 21.05
CA LYS A 202 5.22 7.21 21.31
C LYS A 202 4.49 6.72 20.07
N ASP A 203 3.69 5.69 20.27
CA ASP A 203 2.74 5.22 19.28
C ASP A 203 1.56 6.19 19.15
N CYS A 204 1.07 6.39 17.92
CA CYS A 204 0.09 7.45 17.66
C CYS A 204 -1.34 7.14 18.12
N GLY A 205 -1.65 5.89 18.46
CA GLY A 205 -3.01 5.43 18.83
C GLY A 205 -4.05 5.54 17.70
N ASN A 206 -3.70 6.09 16.54
CA ASN A 206 -4.65 6.42 15.47
C ASN A 206 -4.37 5.75 14.12
N CYS A 207 -3.36 4.90 14.00
CA CYS A 207 -3.14 4.11 12.80
C CYS A 207 -3.72 2.69 12.93
N ASP A 208 -3.78 1.96 11.80
CA ASP A 208 -4.25 0.58 11.74
C ASP A 208 -3.53 -0.34 12.73
N VAL A 209 -2.20 -0.23 12.81
CA VAL A 209 -1.36 -1.04 13.72
C VAL A 209 -1.64 -0.72 15.19
N CYS A 210 -1.78 0.56 15.55
CA CYS A 210 -2.08 0.95 16.93
C CYS A 210 -3.49 0.54 17.37
N LYS A 211 -4.46 0.58 16.45
CA LYS A 211 -5.85 0.17 16.73
C LYS A 211 -6.02 -1.34 16.80
N ASN A 212 -5.23 -2.06 16.03
CA ASN A 212 -5.26 -3.52 15.96
C ASN A 212 -3.82 -4.04 16.00
N PRO A 213 -3.16 -4.00 17.18
CA PRO A 213 -1.80 -4.47 17.31
C PRO A 213 -1.74 -5.97 16.95
N PRO A 214 -0.69 -6.39 16.23
CA PRO A 214 -0.56 -7.78 15.80
C PRO A 214 -0.50 -8.71 17.00
N GLN A 215 -1.35 -9.73 16.98
CA GLN A 215 -1.26 -10.81 17.97
C GLN A 215 -0.07 -11.69 17.63
N ARG A 216 0.73 -12.00 18.65
CA ARG A 216 1.88 -12.90 18.51
C ARG A 216 1.46 -14.31 18.91
N PHE A 217 1.80 -15.26 18.07
CA PHE A 217 1.65 -16.69 18.35
C PHE A 217 2.91 -17.43 17.89
N ASP A 218 3.10 -18.66 18.34
CA ASP A 218 4.17 -19.51 17.85
C ASP A 218 3.83 -20.01 16.43
N GLY A 219 4.40 -19.35 15.44
CA GLY A 219 4.25 -19.67 14.03
C GLY A 219 5.30 -20.63 13.46
N SER A 220 6.14 -21.26 14.30
CA SER A 220 7.30 -22.05 13.87
C SER A 220 6.93 -23.11 12.81
N ILE A 221 5.86 -23.85 13.04
CA ILE A 221 5.39 -24.89 12.09
C ILE A 221 4.92 -24.28 10.77
N LEU A 222 4.21 -23.16 10.82
CA LEU A 222 3.72 -22.47 9.60
C LEU A 222 4.89 -21.93 8.77
N VAL A 223 5.88 -21.34 9.45
CA VAL A 223 7.11 -20.86 8.82
C VAL A 223 7.85 -22.00 8.16
N GLN A 224 8.02 -23.15 8.86
CA GLN A 224 8.68 -24.33 8.29
C GLN A 224 7.93 -24.90 7.08
N LYS A 225 6.59 -25.01 7.13
CA LYS A 225 5.77 -25.44 5.99
C LYS A 225 6.01 -24.53 4.77
N ALA A 226 5.97 -23.22 4.97
CA ALA A 226 6.16 -22.25 3.89
C ALA A 226 7.59 -22.28 3.32
N LEU A 227 8.60 -22.23 4.19
CA LEU A 227 10.02 -22.29 3.76
C LEU A 227 10.34 -23.58 3.00
N SER A 228 9.82 -24.72 3.50
CA SER A 228 9.98 -26.02 2.80
C SER A 228 9.29 -26.01 1.44
N GLY A 229 8.11 -25.40 1.32
CA GLY A 229 7.40 -25.25 0.04
C GLY A 229 8.19 -24.43 -0.95
N ILE A 230 8.69 -23.27 -0.54
CA ILE A 230 9.54 -22.42 -1.38
C ILE A 230 10.81 -23.15 -1.82
N PHE A 231 11.47 -23.82 -0.89
CA PHE A 231 12.73 -24.53 -1.20
C PHE A 231 12.50 -25.68 -2.17
N ARG A 232 11.44 -26.47 -1.97
CA ARG A 232 11.12 -27.65 -2.83
C ARG A 232 10.61 -27.30 -4.22
N THR A 233 10.09 -26.10 -4.43
CA THR A 233 9.75 -25.59 -5.77
C THR A 233 10.96 -25.01 -6.51
N GLY A 234 12.19 -25.20 -5.98
CA GLY A 234 13.39 -24.57 -6.53
C GLY A 234 13.37 -23.05 -6.43
N GLN A 235 12.54 -22.50 -5.51
CA GLN A 235 12.37 -21.05 -5.33
C GLN A 235 11.86 -20.35 -6.60
N THR A 236 11.01 -21.02 -7.38
CA THR A 236 10.39 -20.51 -8.62
C THR A 236 8.89 -20.26 -8.48
N ALA A 237 8.32 -20.55 -7.32
CA ALA A 237 6.93 -20.24 -7.03
C ALA A 237 6.76 -18.79 -6.57
N ASN A 238 5.80 -18.09 -7.14
CA ASN A 238 5.31 -16.84 -6.58
C ASN A 238 4.35 -17.10 -5.39
N MET A 239 3.89 -16.05 -4.73
CA MET A 239 3.04 -16.17 -3.54
C MET A 239 1.75 -16.95 -3.81
N HIS A 240 1.08 -16.72 -4.94
CA HIS A 240 -0.18 -17.38 -5.28
C HIS A 240 0.04 -18.89 -5.48
N LEU A 241 1.03 -19.23 -6.27
CA LEU A 241 1.38 -20.62 -6.59
C LEU A 241 1.81 -21.39 -5.33
N LEU A 242 2.59 -20.76 -4.46
CA LEU A 242 2.98 -21.37 -3.18
C LEU A 242 1.76 -21.67 -2.29
N ILE A 243 0.82 -20.74 -2.18
CA ILE A 243 -0.40 -20.94 -1.39
C ILE A 243 -1.24 -22.10 -1.95
N ASP A 244 -1.37 -22.16 -3.28
CA ASP A 244 -2.08 -23.25 -3.94
C ASP A 244 -1.40 -24.61 -3.66
N ILE A 245 -0.08 -24.70 -3.70
CA ILE A 245 0.69 -25.90 -3.35
C ILE A 245 0.42 -26.29 -1.88
N LEU A 246 0.59 -25.35 -0.95
CA LEU A 246 0.42 -25.60 0.48
C LEU A 246 -1.00 -26.05 0.82
N ARG A 247 -1.99 -25.54 0.12
CA ARG A 247 -3.40 -25.91 0.30
C ARG A 247 -3.82 -27.17 -0.45
N GLY A 248 -2.99 -27.67 -1.36
CA GLY A 248 -3.33 -28.84 -2.19
C GLY A 248 -4.42 -28.52 -3.20
N ALA A 249 -4.31 -27.36 -3.88
CA ALA A 249 -5.29 -26.97 -4.89
C ALA A 249 -5.21 -27.85 -6.15
N GLU A 250 -6.36 -28.31 -6.63
CA GLU A 250 -6.45 -29.10 -7.86
C GLU A 250 -6.43 -28.19 -9.10
N LYS A 251 -5.21 -27.88 -9.57
CA LYS A 251 -4.95 -27.04 -10.75
C LYS A 251 -4.02 -27.76 -11.73
N ASP A 252 -4.33 -27.67 -13.01
CA ASP A 252 -3.53 -28.30 -14.06
C ASP A 252 -2.08 -27.76 -14.07
N GLU A 253 -1.90 -26.47 -13.84
CA GLU A 253 -0.58 -25.86 -13.71
C GLU A 253 0.32 -26.54 -12.64
N LEU A 254 -0.27 -26.97 -11.52
CA LEU A 254 0.49 -27.67 -10.47
C LEU A 254 0.91 -29.07 -10.89
N LYS A 255 0.05 -29.76 -11.64
CA LYS A 255 0.33 -31.10 -12.18
C LYS A 255 1.38 -31.04 -13.27
N GLU A 256 1.27 -30.10 -14.20
CA GLU A 256 2.26 -29.90 -15.28
C GLU A 256 3.66 -29.62 -14.73
N LYS A 257 3.77 -28.86 -13.63
CA LYS A 257 5.04 -28.56 -12.95
C LYS A 257 5.46 -29.67 -11.98
N GLY A 258 4.67 -30.69 -11.77
CA GLY A 258 4.92 -31.80 -10.82
C GLY A 258 4.88 -31.35 -9.35
N TYR A 259 4.21 -30.21 -9.04
CA TYR A 259 4.13 -29.68 -7.68
C TYR A 259 3.12 -30.41 -6.80
N ASP A 260 2.18 -31.11 -7.41
CA ASP A 260 1.24 -32.04 -6.76
C ASP A 260 1.95 -33.24 -6.09
N LYS A 261 3.18 -33.57 -6.51
CA LYS A 261 4.01 -34.66 -5.97
C LYS A 261 4.96 -34.21 -4.86
N LEU A 262 5.01 -32.93 -4.56
CA LEU A 262 5.89 -32.41 -3.50
C LEU A 262 5.38 -32.85 -2.12
N LYS A 263 6.32 -33.18 -1.20
CA LYS A 263 5.98 -33.48 0.20
C LYS A 263 5.26 -32.32 0.91
N THR A 264 5.32 -31.11 0.36
CA THR A 264 4.66 -29.91 0.86
C THR A 264 3.31 -29.63 0.22
N TYR A 265 2.86 -30.45 -0.73
CA TYR A 265 1.54 -30.33 -1.30
C TYR A 265 0.45 -30.70 -0.28
N GLY A 266 -0.48 -29.79 -0.03
CA GLY A 266 -1.60 -29.99 0.89
C GLY A 266 -1.26 -29.97 2.38
N VAL A 267 0.00 -29.71 2.79
CA VAL A 267 0.38 -29.68 4.22
C VAL A 267 -0.23 -28.50 5.01
N GLY A 268 -0.77 -27.55 4.33
CA GLY A 268 -1.39 -26.34 4.89
C GLY A 268 -2.86 -26.19 4.54
N LYS A 269 -3.56 -27.27 4.21
CA LYS A 269 -5.00 -27.26 3.84
C LYS A 269 -5.92 -26.81 4.99
N ASP A 270 -5.44 -26.85 6.21
CA ASP A 270 -6.09 -26.39 7.43
C ASP A 270 -6.28 -24.87 7.48
N LEU A 271 -5.53 -24.11 6.68
CA LEU A 271 -5.64 -22.67 6.58
C LEU A 271 -6.29 -22.23 5.28
N SER A 272 -7.06 -21.15 5.34
CA SER A 272 -7.62 -20.51 4.16
C SER A 272 -6.52 -19.85 3.31
N TYR A 273 -6.84 -19.55 2.05
CA TYR A 273 -5.96 -18.80 1.17
C TYR A 273 -5.57 -17.43 1.75
N LYS A 274 -6.51 -16.76 2.42
CA LYS A 274 -6.31 -15.45 3.03
C LYS A 274 -5.34 -15.52 4.22
N GLU A 275 -5.50 -16.50 5.09
CA GLU A 275 -4.60 -16.70 6.24
C GLU A 275 -3.17 -16.99 5.78
N TRP A 276 -2.98 -17.88 4.80
CA TRP A 276 -1.66 -18.14 4.23
C TRP A 276 -1.02 -16.88 3.66
N LYS A 277 -1.82 -16.06 2.97
CA LYS A 277 -1.35 -14.80 2.40
C LYS A 277 -0.86 -13.83 3.47
N GLU A 278 -1.60 -13.69 4.58
CA GLU A 278 -1.19 -12.87 5.72
C GLU A 278 0.09 -13.39 6.38
N TYR A 279 0.21 -14.69 6.60
CA TYR A 279 1.43 -15.26 7.18
C TYR A 279 2.65 -15.11 6.27
N LEU A 280 2.51 -15.26 4.98
CA LEU A 280 3.60 -15.02 4.04
C LEU A 280 4.04 -13.55 4.03
N TYR A 281 3.11 -12.60 4.16
CA TYR A 281 3.47 -11.20 4.35
C TYR A 281 4.22 -10.96 5.67
N GLN A 282 3.81 -11.60 6.76
CA GLN A 282 4.55 -11.53 8.02
C GLN A 282 5.97 -12.12 7.88
N MET A 283 6.13 -13.24 7.17
CA MET A 283 7.44 -13.82 6.91
C MET A 283 8.35 -12.89 6.06
N LEU A 284 7.77 -12.14 5.11
CA LEU A 284 8.49 -11.09 4.38
C LEU A 284 8.96 -9.97 5.33
N GLN A 285 8.11 -9.52 6.24
CA GLN A 285 8.43 -8.46 7.22
C GLN A 285 9.51 -8.91 8.21
N LEU A 286 9.42 -10.16 8.65
CA LEU A 286 10.41 -10.77 9.55
C LEU A 286 11.73 -11.12 8.84
N GLY A 287 11.78 -10.99 7.52
CA GLY A 287 12.97 -11.24 6.74
C GLY A 287 13.30 -12.72 6.54
N TYR A 288 12.37 -13.63 6.75
CA TYR A 288 12.57 -15.06 6.46
C TYR A 288 12.55 -15.39 4.98
N ILE A 289 11.75 -14.63 4.22
CA ILE A 289 11.64 -14.74 2.78
C ILE A 289 11.76 -13.36 2.12
N GLU A 290 12.06 -13.36 0.84
CA GLU A 290 12.09 -12.16 0.00
C GLU A 290 11.41 -12.42 -1.33
N ILE A 291 11.01 -11.36 -2.02
CA ILE A 291 10.42 -11.43 -3.35
C ILE A 291 11.50 -11.07 -4.38
N ASP A 292 11.78 -11.99 -5.29
CA ASP A 292 12.58 -11.71 -6.46
C ASP A 292 11.75 -11.04 -7.55
N TYR A 293 11.77 -9.71 -7.53
CA TYR A 293 11.00 -8.90 -8.47
C TYR A 293 11.51 -9.00 -9.92
N MET A 294 12.75 -9.47 -10.12
CA MET A 294 13.31 -9.71 -11.47
C MET A 294 12.79 -11.01 -12.08
N SER A 295 12.33 -11.95 -11.25
CA SER A 295 11.83 -13.26 -11.65
C SER A 295 10.33 -13.38 -11.42
N ALA A 296 9.53 -12.45 -11.94
CA ALA A 296 8.06 -12.48 -11.88
C ALA A 296 7.47 -12.63 -10.45
N GLY A 297 8.18 -12.12 -9.43
CA GLY A 297 7.72 -12.16 -8.04
C GLY A 297 7.93 -13.50 -7.35
N HIS A 298 8.89 -14.29 -7.77
CA HIS A 298 9.25 -15.54 -7.11
C HIS A 298 9.69 -15.31 -5.67
N LEU A 299 9.27 -16.20 -4.78
CA LEU A 299 9.69 -16.19 -3.40
C LEU A 299 11.05 -16.87 -3.24
N LYS A 300 11.94 -16.23 -2.48
CA LYS A 300 13.27 -16.76 -2.14
C LYS A 300 13.39 -16.88 -0.62
N VAL A 301 14.11 -17.91 -0.18
CA VAL A 301 14.45 -18.10 1.23
C VAL A 301 15.71 -17.30 1.52
N THR A 302 15.62 -16.37 2.49
CA THR A 302 16.76 -15.55 2.92
C THR A 302 17.77 -16.36 3.75
N ARG A 303 18.91 -15.74 4.10
CA ARG A 303 19.88 -16.34 5.04
C ARG A 303 19.22 -16.63 6.40
N LEU A 304 18.36 -15.73 6.89
CA LEU A 304 17.62 -15.93 8.15
C LEU A 304 16.61 -17.07 8.02
N GLY A 305 15.87 -17.13 6.91
CA GLY A 305 14.94 -18.22 6.63
C GLY A 305 15.63 -19.58 6.55
N ARG A 306 16.83 -19.66 5.97
CA ARG A 306 17.62 -20.91 5.93
C ARG A 306 18.00 -21.40 7.31
N LYS A 307 18.40 -20.51 8.24
CA LYS A 307 18.66 -20.88 9.63
C LYS A 307 17.42 -21.45 10.32
N VAL A 308 16.23 -20.94 10.03
CA VAL A 308 14.97 -21.47 10.58
C VAL A 308 14.60 -22.81 9.95
N LEU A 309 14.94 -23.03 8.69
CA LEU A 309 14.59 -24.26 7.96
C LEU A 309 15.53 -25.43 8.29
N PHE A 310 16.80 -25.17 8.51
CA PHE A 310 17.84 -26.20 8.64
C PHE A 310 18.52 -26.23 10.03
N GLY A 311 18.31 -25.26 10.89
CA GLY A 311 18.91 -25.12 12.21
C GLY A 311 20.09 -24.16 12.20
#